data_9a895a28f2d07fd93d4da4e4e0b5785f
#
_entry.id   9a895a28f2d07fd93d4da4e4e0b5785f
#
_cell.length_a   1.000
_cell.length_b   1.000
_cell.length_c   1.000
_cell.angle_alpha   90.00
_cell.angle_beta   90.00
_cell.angle_gamma   90.00
#
_symmetry.space_group_name_H-M   'P 1'
#
loop_
_entity.id
_entity.type
_entity.pdbx_description
1 polymer ?
#
loop_
_entity_poly.entity_id
_entity_poly.type
_entity_poly.pdbx_seq_one_letter_code
_entity_poly.pdbx_strand_id
1 'polypeptide(L)'
;MIRLDRESRNPIEKHLIERIFEKIKENIDSTSVLIISDYSKGCVTPYLISLLKDRLPKLPVIIDPQVSHADLYERFYLLSPNLREAMNILKTEEKDPKKLAKNLKERINVENILITLGEKGMLLYEDNNTFFDIPALAREVFDVTGAGDTVVGVIGVALSAGASLREAVILSNLAAGKVVGKLGASQVTTEELEEAMEESAHEIRDYL
;
A
#
# COMPACT_ATOMS: atom_id res chain seq x y z
N MET A 1 -28.83 -2.81 -9.78
CA MET A 1 -28.53 -1.43 -9.33
C MET A 1 -27.53 -0.85 -10.32
N ILE A 2 -27.79 0.33 -10.93
CA ILE A 2 -26.86 1.01 -11.85
C ILE A 2 -26.23 2.16 -11.06
N ARG A 3 -24.88 2.21 -11.00
CA ARG A 3 -24.12 3.32 -10.44
C ARG A 3 -23.67 4.23 -11.58
N LEU A 4 -24.00 5.52 -11.50
CA LEU A 4 -23.57 6.55 -12.46
C LEU A 4 -22.63 7.51 -11.74
N ASP A 5 -21.35 7.43 -12.05
CA ASP A 5 -20.34 8.33 -11.50
C ASP A 5 -20.06 9.47 -12.50
N ARG A 6 -20.15 10.72 -12.04
CA ARG A 6 -19.68 11.90 -12.77
C ARG A 6 -18.35 12.33 -12.18
N GLU A 7 -17.27 12.02 -12.87
CA GLU A 7 -15.91 12.27 -12.41
C GLU A 7 -15.10 13.05 -13.42
N SER A 8 -14.22 13.93 -12.95
CA SER A 8 -13.15 14.51 -13.75
C SER A 8 -11.86 13.78 -13.43
N ARG A 9 -11.11 13.39 -14.48
CA ARG A 9 -9.77 12.83 -14.37
C ARG A 9 -8.70 13.85 -14.77
N ASN A 10 -9.09 15.08 -15.03
CA ASN A 10 -8.13 16.12 -15.36
C ASN A 10 -7.26 16.44 -14.15
N PRO A 11 -5.97 16.67 -14.35
CA PRO A 11 -5.10 17.15 -13.27
C PRO A 11 -5.70 18.41 -12.63
N ILE A 12 -5.65 18.47 -11.30
CA ILE A 12 -6.03 19.69 -10.58
C ILE A 12 -5.04 20.81 -10.88
N GLU A 13 -5.49 22.05 -10.75
CA GLU A 13 -4.69 23.23 -11.02
C GLU A 13 -3.46 23.32 -10.11
N LYS A 14 -2.36 23.87 -10.65
CA LYS A 14 -1.08 23.95 -9.97
C LYS A 14 -1.17 24.60 -8.58
N HIS A 15 -1.95 25.66 -8.45
CA HIS A 15 -2.11 26.36 -7.17
C HIS A 15 -2.78 25.48 -6.08
N LEU A 16 -3.65 24.53 -6.48
CA LEU A 16 -4.25 23.57 -5.55
C LEU A 16 -3.23 22.51 -5.11
N ILE A 17 -2.36 22.07 -6.03
CA ILE A 17 -1.26 21.16 -5.70
C ILE A 17 -0.31 21.83 -4.70
N GLU A 18 0.04 23.10 -4.91
CA GLU A 18 0.87 23.86 -3.99
C GLU A 18 0.23 23.97 -2.59
N ARG A 19 -1.07 24.20 -2.53
CA ARG A 19 -1.81 24.20 -1.26
C ARG A 19 -1.82 22.82 -0.56
N ILE A 20 -1.96 21.75 -1.31
CA ILE A 20 -1.86 20.39 -0.76
C ILE A 20 -0.44 20.17 -0.19
N PHE A 21 0.58 20.54 -0.95
CA PHE A 21 1.96 20.40 -0.52
C PHE A 21 2.29 21.23 0.73
N GLU A 22 1.84 22.47 0.80
CA GLU A 22 2.02 23.31 2.01
C GLU A 22 1.30 22.68 3.22
N LYS A 23 0.12 22.08 3.03
CA LYS A 23 -0.56 21.36 4.12
C LYS A 23 0.24 20.15 4.61
N ILE A 24 0.85 19.38 3.71
CA ILE A 24 1.75 18.28 4.09
C ILE A 24 2.93 18.82 4.89
N LYS A 25 3.55 19.90 4.41
CA LYS A 25 4.70 20.53 5.02
C LYS A 25 4.40 21.14 6.41
N GLU A 26 3.23 21.76 6.59
CA GLU A 26 2.78 22.28 7.89
C GLU A 26 2.69 21.19 8.97
N ASN A 27 2.48 19.95 8.57
CA ASN A 27 2.34 18.81 9.49
C ASN A 27 3.58 17.91 9.53
N ILE A 28 4.66 18.26 8.83
CA ILE A 28 5.80 17.34 8.60
C ILE A 28 6.48 16.93 9.90
N ASP A 29 6.60 17.81 10.88
CA ASP A 29 7.27 17.52 12.16
C ASP A 29 6.49 16.50 13.02
N SER A 30 5.19 16.31 12.75
CA SER A 30 4.33 15.32 13.38
C SER A 30 4.00 14.13 12.47
N THR A 31 4.60 14.07 11.27
CA THR A 31 4.32 13.06 10.25
C THR A 31 5.47 12.08 10.14
N SER A 32 5.24 10.81 10.48
CA SER A 32 6.24 9.75 10.36
C SER A 32 6.21 9.07 8.99
N VAL A 33 5.02 9.02 8.35
CA VAL A 33 4.78 8.32 7.08
C VAL A 33 3.73 9.07 6.27
N LEU A 34 3.88 9.13 4.96
CA LEU A 34 2.87 9.62 4.03
C LEU A 34 2.31 8.45 3.19
N ILE A 35 1.00 8.35 3.11
CA ILE A 35 0.33 7.38 2.23
C ILE A 35 -0.25 8.10 1.02
N ILE A 36 0.02 7.60 -0.17
CA ILE A 36 -0.59 8.03 -1.43
C ILE A 36 -1.41 6.87 -1.98
N SER A 37 -2.75 6.95 -1.86
CA SER A 37 -3.66 6.05 -2.55
C SER A 37 -4.11 6.72 -3.85
N ASP A 38 -3.63 6.22 -4.99
CA ASP A 38 -3.80 6.86 -6.28
C ASP A 38 -4.94 6.23 -7.09
N TYR A 39 -6.03 6.96 -7.21
CA TYR A 39 -7.20 6.60 -8.00
C TYR A 39 -7.23 7.22 -9.40
N SER A 40 -6.15 7.86 -9.86
CA SER A 40 -6.08 8.57 -11.15
C SER A 40 -7.21 9.59 -11.35
N LYS A 41 -7.54 10.34 -10.28
CA LYS A 41 -8.60 11.38 -10.30
C LYS A 41 -8.03 12.80 -10.27
N GLY A 42 -6.81 12.97 -10.79
CA GLY A 42 -6.19 14.27 -11.03
C GLY A 42 -5.47 14.90 -9.84
N CYS A 43 -5.50 14.30 -8.64
CA CYS A 43 -4.79 14.80 -7.47
C CYS A 43 -3.30 14.44 -7.51
N VAL A 44 -2.99 13.17 -7.80
CA VAL A 44 -1.60 12.69 -7.94
C VAL A 44 -1.10 13.09 -9.32
N THR A 45 -0.22 14.09 -9.36
CA THR A 45 0.34 14.65 -10.59
C THR A 45 1.87 14.56 -10.58
N PRO A 46 2.54 14.59 -11.74
CA PRO A 46 4.01 14.66 -11.80
C PRO A 46 4.58 15.81 -10.97
N TYR A 47 3.87 16.95 -10.92
CA TYR A 47 4.30 18.12 -10.16
C TYR A 47 4.22 17.89 -8.64
N LEU A 48 3.13 17.29 -8.12
CA LEU A 48 3.04 16.92 -6.70
C LEU A 48 4.16 15.95 -6.31
N ILE A 49 4.35 14.91 -7.13
CA ILE A 49 5.37 13.89 -6.91
C ILE A 49 6.78 14.52 -6.89
N SER A 50 7.09 15.46 -7.82
CA SER A 50 8.39 16.15 -7.80
C SER A 50 8.58 16.98 -6.53
N LEU A 51 7.54 17.69 -6.07
CA LEU A 51 7.62 18.46 -4.81
C LEU A 51 7.92 17.56 -3.61
N LEU A 52 7.25 16.39 -3.52
CA LEU A 52 7.50 15.43 -2.43
C LEU A 52 8.94 14.92 -2.45
N LYS A 53 9.43 14.49 -3.61
CA LYS A 53 10.80 13.96 -3.78
C LYS A 53 11.88 15.02 -3.48
N ASP A 54 11.68 16.25 -3.95
CA ASP A 54 12.69 17.29 -3.86
C ASP A 54 12.72 17.99 -2.50
N ARG A 55 11.57 18.11 -1.84
CA ARG A 55 11.41 18.88 -0.61
C ARG A 55 11.30 18.02 0.65
N LEU A 56 10.87 16.76 0.51
CA LEU A 56 10.65 15.82 1.63
C LEU A 56 11.34 14.47 1.37
N PRO A 57 12.63 14.43 0.97
CA PRO A 57 13.29 13.21 0.52
C PRO A 57 13.49 12.15 1.62
N LYS A 58 13.33 12.54 2.89
CA LYS A 58 13.48 11.64 4.04
C LYS A 58 12.16 11.09 4.57
N LEU A 59 11.04 11.62 4.09
CA LEU A 59 9.72 11.15 4.52
C LEU A 59 9.42 9.82 3.84
N PRO A 60 9.22 8.73 4.60
CA PRO A 60 8.77 7.46 4.01
C PRO A 60 7.40 7.64 3.35
N VAL A 61 7.30 7.26 2.08
CA VAL A 61 6.05 7.33 1.32
C VAL A 61 5.63 5.92 0.92
N ILE A 62 4.41 5.55 1.30
CA ILE A 62 3.75 4.30 0.90
C ILE A 62 2.82 4.62 -0.27
N ILE A 63 2.91 3.86 -1.35
CA ILE A 63 2.09 4.03 -2.54
C ILE A 63 1.16 2.84 -2.73
N ASP A 64 -0.15 3.11 -2.75
CA ASP A 64 -1.15 2.25 -3.37
C ASP A 64 -1.29 2.70 -4.84
N PRO A 65 -0.75 1.93 -5.80
CA PRO A 65 -0.43 2.47 -7.11
C PRO A 65 -1.60 2.44 -8.09
N GLN A 66 -1.65 3.46 -8.96
CA GLN A 66 -2.38 3.39 -10.22
C GLN A 66 -1.44 2.97 -11.35
N VAL A 67 -1.84 1.96 -12.13
CA VAL A 67 -1.04 1.38 -13.23
C VAL A 67 -0.52 2.43 -14.21
N SER A 68 -1.36 3.41 -14.59
CA SER A 68 -0.98 4.47 -15.53
C SER A 68 0.05 5.46 -15.00
N HIS A 69 0.27 5.50 -13.69
CA HIS A 69 1.18 6.43 -13.02
C HIS A 69 2.44 5.75 -12.47
N ALA A 70 2.66 4.48 -12.79
CA ALA A 70 3.75 3.68 -12.22
C ALA A 70 5.12 4.36 -12.33
N ASP A 71 5.39 5.03 -13.45
CA ASP A 71 6.67 5.71 -13.70
C ASP A 71 6.87 6.97 -12.83
N LEU A 72 5.85 7.43 -12.10
CA LEU A 72 5.96 8.54 -11.15
C LEU A 72 6.53 8.11 -9.79
N TYR A 73 6.43 6.83 -9.42
CA TYR A 73 6.63 6.35 -8.06
C TYR A 73 8.08 5.97 -7.70
N GLU A 74 9.05 6.29 -8.55
CA GLU A 74 10.46 6.01 -8.26
C GLU A 74 10.95 6.63 -6.95
N ARG A 75 11.87 5.96 -6.26
CA ARG A 75 12.53 6.41 -5.02
C ARG A 75 11.60 6.60 -3.82
N PHE A 76 10.41 5.99 -3.82
CA PHE A 76 9.57 5.93 -2.64
C PHE A 76 9.84 4.67 -1.82
N TYR A 77 9.42 4.71 -0.55
CA TYR A 77 9.73 3.68 0.44
C TYR A 77 9.06 2.34 0.16
N LEU A 78 7.76 2.35 -0.16
CA LEU A 78 6.98 1.12 -0.39
C LEU A 78 5.98 1.32 -1.53
N LEU A 79 5.97 0.38 -2.48
CA LEU A 79 4.93 0.24 -3.49
C LEU A 79 4.10 -1.02 -3.20
N SER A 80 2.77 -0.88 -3.10
CA SER A 80 1.86 -1.97 -2.69
C SER A 80 0.81 -2.32 -3.77
N PRO A 81 1.20 -2.87 -4.93
CA PRO A 81 0.25 -3.34 -5.93
C PRO A 81 -0.36 -4.69 -5.54
N ASN A 82 -1.57 -4.97 -6.05
CA ASN A 82 -2.02 -6.34 -6.13
C ASN A 82 -1.36 -7.09 -7.32
N LEU A 83 -1.54 -8.43 -7.37
CA LEU A 83 -0.92 -9.25 -8.42
C LEU A 83 -1.27 -8.76 -9.83
N ARG A 84 -2.53 -8.39 -10.07
CA ARG A 84 -3.01 -7.93 -11.39
C ARG A 84 -2.42 -6.56 -11.76
N GLU A 85 -2.34 -5.66 -10.81
CA GLU A 85 -1.69 -4.35 -11.01
C GLU A 85 -0.20 -4.53 -11.31
N ALA A 86 0.50 -5.40 -10.59
CA ALA A 86 1.89 -5.72 -10.83
C ALA A 86 2.13 -6.22 -12.26
N MET A 87 1.30 -7.16 -12.73
CA MET A 87 1.33 -7.65 -14.12
C MET A 87 1.06 -6.54 -15.14
N ASN A 88 0.04 -5.71 -14.88
CA ASN A 88 -0.33 -4.62 -15.77
C ASN A 88 0.74 -3.52 -15.85
N ILE A 89 1.34 -3.16 -14.73
CA ILE A 89 2.47 -2.21 -14.68
C ILE A 89 3.61 -2.73 -15.54
N LEU A 90 3.96 -4.00 -15.41
CA LEU A 90 5.05 -4.63 -16.15
C LEU A 90 4.66 -5.02 -17.59
N LYS A 91 3.38 -4.95 -17.96
CA LYS A 91 2.84 -5.39 -19.25
C LYS A 91 3.25 -6.84 -19.59
N THR A 92 3.05 -7.75 -18.63
CA THR A 92 3.50 -9.14 -18.71
C THR A 92 2.38 -10.11 -18.33
N GLU A 93 2.48 -11.35 -18.82
CA GLU A 93 1.66 -12.49 -18.41
C GLU A 93 2.34 -13.34 -17.32
N GLU A 94 3.51 -12.94 -16.83
CA GLU A 94 4.18 -13.59 -15.70
C GLU A 94 3.29 -13.53 -14.46
N LYS A 95 3.18 -14.65 -13.73
CA LYS A 95 2.34 -14.78 -12.52
C LYS A 95 3.15 -15.12 -11.27
N ASP A 96 4.44 -15.39 -11.40
CA ASP A 96 5.32 -15.60 -10.27
C ASP A 96 5.54 -14.28 -9.52
N PRO A 97 5.01 -14.13 -8.28
CA PRO A 97 5.09 -12.87 -7.56
C PRO A 97 6.52 -12.47 -7.23
N LYS A 98 7.46 -13.43 -7.08
CA LYS A 98 8.88 -13.14 -6.81
C LYS A 98 9.55 -12.51 -8.02
N LYS A 99 9.26 -13.01 -9.22
CA LYS A 99 9.75 -12.40 -10.46
C LYS A 99 9.13 -11.03 -10.70
N LEU A 100 7.82 -10.90 -10.46
CA LEU A 100 7.13 -9.63 -10.60
C LEU A 100 7.70 -8.57 -9.65
N ALA A 101 7.93 -8.91 -8.38
CA ALA A 101 8.50 -7.98 -7.40
C ALA A 101 9.90 -7.51 -7.79
N LYS A 102 10.78 -8.40 -8.26
CA LYS A 102 12.11 -8.04 -8.78
C LYS A 102 12.00 -7.07 -9.97
N ASN A 103 11.20 -7.44 -10.97
CA ASN A 103 11.04 -6.65 -12.18
C ASN A 103 10.39 -5.27 -11.89
N LEU A 104 9.46 -5.19 -10.94
CA LEU A 104 8.90 -3.92 -10.48
C LEU A 104 9.95 -3.04 -9.82
N LYS A 105 10.76 -3.61 -8.92
CA LYS A 105 11.83 -2.87 -8.24
C LYS A 105 12.86 -2.34 -9.23
N GLU A 106 13.28 -3.16 -10.18
CA GLU A 106 14.21 -2.75 -11.24
C GLU A 106 13.63 -1.66 -12.15
N ARG A 107 12.35 -1.80 -12.54
CA ARG A 107 11.70 -0.84 -13.44
C ARG A 107 11.39 0.51 -12.77
N ILE A 108 10.85 0.48 -11.55
CA ILE A 108 10.33 1.68 -10.86
C ILE A 108 11.39 2.28 -9.93
N ASN A 109 12.38 1.49 -9.51
CA ASN A 109 13.42 1.92 -8.56
C ASN A 109 12.84 2.41 -7.22
N VAL A 110 11.95 1.62 -6.60
CA VAL A 110 11.46 1.83 -5.24
C VAL A 110 12.26 0.99 -4.24
N GLU A 111 12.21 1.36 -2.96
CA GLU A 111 12.98 0.65 -1.94
C GLU A 111 12.40 -0.75 -1.67
N ASN A 112 11.08 -0.84 -1.45
CA ASN A 112 10.40 -2.08 -1.12
C ASN A 112 9.16 -2.29 -2.00
N ILE A 113 8.81 -3.56 -2.27
CA ILE A 113 7.60 -3.96 -2.99
C ILE A 113 6.78 -4.90 -2.12
N LEU A 114 5.51 -4.60 -1.92
CA LEU A 114 4.54 -5.50 -1.29
C LEU A 114 3.49 -5.91 -2.33
N ILE A 115 3.48 -7.16 -2.77
CA ILE A 115 2.43 -7.66 -3.67
C ILE A 115 1.36 -8.35 -2.84
N THR A 116 0.11 -7.85 -2.89
CA THR A 116 -1.03 -8.54 -2.30
C THR A 116 -1.53 -9.62 -3.25
N LEU A 117 -1.74 -10.86 -2.73
CA LEU A 117 -2.02 -12.07 -3.50
C LEU A 117 -3.42 -12.63 -3.22
N GLY A 118 -4.30 -11.82 -2.58
CA GLY A 118 -5.65 -12.24 -2.18
C GLY A 118 -5.61 -13.41 -1.19
N GLU A 119 -6.29 -14.50 -1.51
CA GLU A 119 -6.35 -15.71 -0.66
C GLU A 119 -5.00 -16.39 -0.40
N LYS A 120 -3.95 -16.01 -1.14
CA LYS A 120 -2.59 -16.52 -0.95
C LYS A 120 -1.75 -15.67 -0.01
N GLY A 121 -2.30 -14.56 0.50
CA GLY A 121 -1.59 -13.66 1.41
C GLY A 121 -0.80 -12.57 0.72
N MET A 122 0.44 -12.37 1.09
CA MET A 122 1.28 -11.25 0.63
C MET A 122 2.73 -11.68 0.41
N LEU A 123 3.39 -11.01 -0.53
CA LEU A 123 4.83 -11.13 -0.75
C LEU A 123 5.48 -9.75 -0.59
N LEU A 124 6.35 -9.61 0.40
CA LEU A 124 7.22 -8.46 0.54
C LEU A 124 8.58 -8.76 -0.10
N TYR A 125 9.10 -7.84 -0.92
CA TYR A 125 10.45 -7.82 -1.45
C TYR A 125 11.15 -6.55 -0.98
N GLU A 126 12.12 -6.74 -0.08
CA GLU A 126 12.79 -5.66 0.64
C GLU A 126 13.96 -5.05 -0.15
N ASP A 127 14.44 -3.91 0.32
CA ASP A 127 15.59 -3.19 -0.24
C ASP A 127 16.88 -4.01 -0.22
N ASN A 128 17.07 -4.86 0.80
CA ASN A 128 18.18 -5.79 0.94
C ASN A 128 18.10 -7.03 0.01
N ASN A 129 17.13 -7.04 -0.91
CA ASN A 129 16.85 -8.12 -1.86
C ASN A 129 16.40 -9.44 -1.22
N THR A 130 15.81 -9.40 -0.04
CA THR A 130 15.17 -10.56 0.59
C THR A 130 13.68 -10.62 0.31
N PHE A 131 13.15 -11.85 0.22
CA PHE A 131 11.73 -12.10 0.12
C PHE A 131 11.17 -12.50 1.47
N PHE A 132 9.99 -11.98 1.77
CA PHE A 132 9.23 -12.35 2.95
C PHE A 132 7.80 -12.71 2.51
N ASP A 133 7.51 -14.00 2.54
CA ASP A 133 6.20 -14.56 2.15
C ASP A 133 5.32 -14.69 3.39
N ILE A 134 4.09 -14.18 3.36
CA ILE A 134 3.12 -14.30 4.44
C ILE A 134 1.84 -14.90 3.86
N PRO A 135 1.39 -16.08 4.31
CA PRO A 135 0.12 -16.65 3.89
C PRO A 135 -1.05 -15.78 4.36
N ALA A 136 -2.20 -15.91 3.71
CA ALA A 136 -3.40 -15.25 4.18
C ALA A 136 -3.82 -15.81 5.54
N LEU A 137 -4.01 -14.91 6.51
CA LEU A 137 -4.48 -15.24 7.85
C LEU A 137 -6.01 -15.10 7.98
N ALA A 138 -6.71 -14.84 6.87
CA ALA A 138 -8.17 -14.80 6.83
C ALA A 138 -8.77 -16.20 6.90
N ARG A 139 -9.76 -16.39 7.77
CA ARG A 139 -10.50 -17.68 7.91
C ARG A 139 -11.70 -17.77 6.96
N GLU A 140 -12.36 -16.64 6.72
CA GLU A 140 -13.54 -16.55 5.85
C GLU A 140 -13.47 -15.27 5.01
N VAL A 141 -13.88 -15.34 3.75
CA VAL A 141 -13.88 -14.19 2.83
C VAL A 141 -15.29 -13.95 2.32
N PHE A 142 -15.89 -12.80 2.65
CA PHE A 142 -17.19 -12.37 2.17
C PHE A 142 -17.08 -11.26 1.12
N ASP A 143 -16.23 -10.27 1.35
CA ASP A 143 -16.05 -9.13 0.44
C ASP A 143 -14.61 -8.63 0.49
N VAL A 144 -13.96 -8.48 -0.65
CA VAL A 144 -12.58 -8.01 -0.75
C VAL A 144 -12.46 -6.48 -0.88
N THR A 145 -13.60 -5.78 -0.87
CA THR A 145 -13.64 -4.31 -1.01
C THR A 145 -12.94 -3.62 0.15
N GLY A 146 -11.97 -2.76 -0.15
CA GLY A 146 -11.23 -2.00 0.86
C GLY A 146 -10.06 -2.75 1.52
N ALA A 147 -9.81 -4.02 1.15
CA ALA A 147 -8.68 -4.76 1.72
C ALA A 147 -7.34 -4.10 1.41
N GLY A 148 -7.11 -3.61 0.19
CA GLY A 148 -5.90 -2.88 -0.21
C GLY A 148 -5.71 -1.59 0.59
N ASP A 149 -6.76 -0.78 0.72
CA ASP A 149 -6.74 0.46 1.51
C ASP A 149 -6.42 0.16 2.99
N THR A 150 -6.98 -0.94 3.54
CA THR A 150 -6.68 -1.40 4.90
C THR A 150 -5.21 -1.77 5.05
N VAL A 151 -4.65 -2.51 4.08
CA VAL A 151 -3.23 -2.91 4.10
C VAL A 151 -2.33 -1.69 4.21
N VAL A 152 -2.43 -0.73 3.30
CA VAL A 152 -1.55 0.46 3.31
C VAL A 152 -1.79 1.35 4.53
N GLY A 153 -3.04 1.44 4.98
CA GLY A 153 -3.41 2.20 6.18
C GLY A 153 -2.76 1.62 7.44
N VAL A 154 -2.89 0.31 7.67
CA VAL A 154 -2.30 -0.37 8.83
C VAL A 154 -0.77 -0.36 8.79
N ILE A 155 -0.15 -0.56 7.62
CA ILE A 155 1.31 -0.42 7.48
C ILE A 155 1.75 0.98 7.90
N GLY A 156 1.06 2.03 7.44
CA GLY A 156 1.40 3.41 7.80
C GLY A 156 1.31 3.66 9.31
N VAL A 157 0.25 3.19 9.97
CA VAL A 157 0.08 3.32 11.43
C VAL A 157 1.16 2.55 12.18
N ALA A 158 1.43 1.29 11.81
CA ALA A 158 2.43 0.45 12.45
C ALA A 158 3.85 1.03 12.33
N LEU A 159 4.26 1.48 11.13
CA LEU A 159 5.55 2.15 10.93
C LEU A 159 5.64 3.45 11.75
N SER A 160 4.56 4.22 11.86
CA SER A 160 4.51 5.44 12.66
C SER A 160 4.65 5.15 14.16
N ALA A 161 4.23 3.97 14.60
CA ALA A 161 4.41 3.49 15.97
C ALA A 161 5.81 2.86 16.23
N GLY A 162 6.68 2.79 15.21
CA GLY A 162 8.04 2.27 15.32
C GLY A 162 8.19 0.77 15.01
N ALA A 163 7.16 0.13 14.47
CA ALA A 163 7.28 -1.24 13.99
C ALA A 163 8.23 -1.34 12.79
N SER A 164 8.92 -2.46 12.65
CA SER A 164 9.64 -2.81 11.42
C SER A 164 8.67 -3.01 10.24
N LEU A 165 9.18 -2.97 9.00
CA LEU A 165 8.33 -3.19 7.84
C LEU A 165 7.69 -4.58 7.83
N ARG A 166 8.41 -5.62 8.28
CA ARG A 166 7.86 -6.98 8.39
C ARG A 166 6.72 -7.08 9.41
N GLU A 167 6.90 -6.51 10.61
CA GLU A 167 5.85 -6.45 11.62
C GLU A 167 4.62 -5.70 11.11
N ALA A 168 4.84 -4.55 10.43
CA ALA A 168 3.76 -3.78 9.82
C ALA A 168 2.99 -4.58 8.75
N VAL A 169 3.70 -5.37 7.92
CA VAL A 169 3.08 -6.23 6.90
C VAL A 169 2.30 -7.38 7.54
N ILE A 170 2.82 -8.01 8.61
CA ILE A 170 2.09 -9.04 9.37
C ILE A 170 0.78 -8.46 9.93
N LEU A 171 0.85 -7.30 10.62
CA LEU A 171 -0.33 -6.64 11.17
C LEU A 171 -1.35 -6.27 10.08
N SER A 172 -0.87 -5.80 8.92
CA SER A 172 -1.75 -5.45 7.81
C SER A 172 -2.44 -6.67 7.19
N ASN A 173 -1.78 -7.83 7.16
CA ASN A 173 -2.37 -9.09 6.71
C ASN A 173 -3.50 -9.56 7.65
N LEU A 174 -3.29 -9.48 8.97
CA LEU A 174 -4.34 -9.76 9.97
C LEU A 174 -5.54 -8.82 9.82
N ALA A 175 -5.27 -7.51 9.70
CA ALA A 175 -6.30 -6.50 9.54
C ALA A 175 -7.11 -6.71 8.25
N ALA A 176 -6.43 -6.97 7.13
CA ALA A 176 -7.08 -7.31 5.87
C ALA A 176 -7.95 -8.56 6.00
N GLY A 177 -7.47 -9.60 6.73
CA GLY A 177 -8.23 -10.81 7.04
C GLY A 177 -9.54 -10.53 7.79
N LYS A 178 -9.53 -9.65 8.79
CA LYS A 178 -10.76 -9.26 9.51
C LYS A 178 -11.70 -8.42 8.63
N VAL A 179 -11.18 -7.56 7.76
CA VAL A 179 -11.99 -6.72 6.86
C VAL A 179 -12.69 -7.55 5.78
N VAL A 180 -11.99 -8.49 5.12
CA VAL A 180 -12.61 -9.34 4.08
C VAL A 180 -13.65 -10.31 4.64
N GLY A 181 -13.65 -10.56 5.94
CA GLY A 181 -14.68 -11.32 6.65
C GLY A 181 -15.98 -10.54 6.92
N LYS A 182 -16.06 -9.28 6.49
CA LYS A 182 -17.22 -8.40 6.69
C LYS A 182 -17.87 -8.05 5.35
N LEU A 183 -19.16 -7.66 5.37
CA LEU A 183 -19.87 -7.21 4.16
C LEU A 183 -19.62 -5.73 3.91
N GLY A 184 -19.26 -5.37 2.67
CA GLY A 184 -19.05 -4.00 2.22
C GLY A 184 -17.73 -3.39 2.70
N ALA A 185 -17.55 -2.09 2.45
CA ALA A 185 -16.37 -1.35 2.92
C ALA A 185 -16.40 -1.25 4.44
N SER A 186 -15.61 -2.07 5.10
CA SER A 186 -15.55 -2.20 6.55
C SER A 186 -14.24 -1.66 7.11
N GLN A 187 -14.24 -1.36 8.40
CA GLN A 187 -13.05 -0.97 9.15
C GLN A 187 -12.67 -2.08 10.12
N VAL A 188 -11.39 -2.16 10.48
CA VAL A 188 -10.90 -2.98 11.58
C VAL A 188 -10.74 -2.09 12.82
N THR A 189 -11.21 -2.54 13.97
CA THR A 189 -10.98 -1.85 15.26
C THR A 189 -9.69 -2.37 15.90
N THR A 190 -9.21 -1.65 16.92
CA THR A 190 -8.04 -2.07 17.69
C THR A 190 -8.31 -3.41 18.38
N GLU A 191 -9.49 -3.56 18.98
CA GLU A 191 -9.91 -4.78 19.68
C GLU A 191 -9.96 -5.99 18.73
N GLU A 192 -10.49 -5.81 17.51
CA GLU A 192 -10.53 -6.86 16.49
C GLU A 192 -9.14 -7.25 16.01
N LEU A 193 -8.21 -6.29 15.97
CA LEU A 193 -6.83 -6.55 15.59
C LEU A 193 -6.07 -7.28 16.71
N GLU A 194 -6.26 -6.88 17.96
CA GLU A 194 -5.71 -7.57 19.13
C GLU A 194 -6.21 -9.02 19.20
N GLU A 195 -7.51 -9.25 19.04
CA GLU A 195 -8.09 -10.59 18.95
C GLU A 195 -7.47 -11.42 17.81
N ALA A 196 -7.29 -10.82 16.62
CA ALA A 196 -6.65 -11.50 15.49
C ALA A 196 -5.20 -11.89 15.80
N MET A 197 -4.47 -11.02 16.49
CA MET A 197 -3.09 -11.29 16.92
C MET A 197 -3.03 -12.46 17.92
N GLU A 198 -3.93 -12.49 18.91
CA GLU A 198 -4.02 -13.57 19.89
C GLU A 198 -4.36 -14.91 19.21
N GLU A 199 -5.37 -14.93 18.33
CA GLU A 199 -5.80 -16.10 17.58
C GLU A 199 -4.71 -16.66 16.66
N SER A 200 -3.88 -15.80 16.08
CA SER A 200 -2.81 -16.16 15.14
C SER A 200 -1.43 -16.21 15.78
N ALA A 201 -1.31 -16.06 17.11
CA ALA A 201 -0.04 -15.94 17.81
C ALA A 201 0.93 -17.08 17.55
N HIS A 202 0.43 -18.29 17.32
CA HIS A 202 1.27 -19.46 16.99
C HIS A 202 1.83 -19.36 15.57
N GLU A 203 0.98 -18.98 14.62
CA GLU A 203 1.36 -18.85 13.21
C GLU A 203 2.32 -17.68 12.99
N ILE A 204 2.08 -16.56 13.69
CA ILE A 204 2.90 -15.33 13.58
C ILE A 204 4.33 -15.55 14.13
N ARG A 205 4.52 -16.39 15.15
CA ARG A 205 5.86 -16.64 15.74
C ARG A 205 6.86 -17.18 14.72
N ASP A 206 6.40 -17.87 13.70
CA ASP A 206 7.27 -18.42 12.66
C ASP A 206 7.77 -17.33 11.70
N TYR A 207 7.22 -16.12 11.80
CA TYR A 207 7.55 -14.96 10.94
C TYR A 207 8.28 -13.82 11.67
N LEU A 208 8.31 -13.83 13.00
CA LEU A 208 9.03 -12.87 13.85
C LEU A 208 10.36 -13.43 14.33
#